data_2c89432f7eb290dac1c37dbbb830ae06
#
_entry.id   2c89432f7eb290dac1c37dbbb830ae06
#
_cell.length_a   1.000
_cell.length_b   1.000
_cell.length_c   1.000
_cell.angle_alpha   90.00
_cell.angle_beta   90.00
_cell.angle_gamma   90.00
#
_symmetry.space_group_name_H-M   'P 1'
#
loop_
_entity.id
_entity.type
_entity.pdbx_description
1 polymer ?
#
loop_
_entity_poly.entity_id
_entity_poly.type
_entity_poly.pdbx_seq_one_letter_code
_entity_poly.pdbx_strand_id
1 'polypeptide(L)'
;YASDEDWKKDLDEIDKILDEIGKMEGKVAACAQNLLFVLERAAKAEEKLDYDFNYAERLFDEDQKNTAHQAMSQKMYFMLTKVSSQTAFIVPEILAMDEAVLEGYYKELPELELYRKQIEEIERTKAHTHSAEMEKLVAMTGDMAETSGQVYSIINNADFVFPEIKDEDGDTVRLSHGNFVPFEESADRRVRKDAFEGFYGVYKQYANTLAALYNGQVKQQVFYANARHYHSTLEAAVDANNVSPTVYHNLIDTINKNMDKMHRYVRLRKKCLGVDELHMYDVYTPMIADAAK
;
A
#
# COMPACT_ATOMS: atom_id res chain seq x y z
N TYR A 1 9.24 -4.17 18.84
CA TYR A 1 10.26 -5.01 19.49
C TYR A 1 11.13 -4.17 20.42
N ALA A 2 11.70 -4.80 21.43
CA ALA A 2 12.64 -4.13 22.33
C ALA A 2 14.08 -4.13 21.75
N SER A 3 14.38 -5.04 20.84
CA SER A 3 15.69 -5.16 20.20
C SER A 3 15.59 -5.86 18.82
N ASP A 4 16.63 -5.67 17.99
CA ASP A 4 16.77 -6.37 16.70
C ASP A 4 16.92 -7.90 16.90
N GLU A 5 17.43 -8.33 18.06
CA GLU A 5 17.54 -9.75 18.41
C GLU A 5 16.17 -10.38 18.64
N ASP A 6 15.22 -9.64 19.23
CA ASP A 6 13.84 -10.13 19.41
C ASP A 6 13.11 -10.21 18.07
N TRP A 7 13.29 -9.23 17.20
CA TRP A 7 12.79 -9.26 15.82
C TRP A 7 13.34 -10.47 15.03
N LYS A 8 14.63 -10.76 15.13
CA LYS A 8 15.25 -11.93 14.47
C LYS A 8 14.68 -13.26 14.97
N LYS A 9 14.41 -13.38 16.28
CA LYS A 9 13.79 -14.58 16.84
C LYS A 9 12.37 -14.80 16.31
N ASP A 10 11.63 -13.71 16.10
CA ASP A 10 10.27 -13.80 15.57
C ASP A 10 10.27 -14.25 14.11
N LEU A 11 11.21 -13.78 13.28
CA LEU A 11 11.43 -14.30 11.92
C LEU A 11 11.71 -15.81 11.90
N ASP A 12 12.53 -16.32 12.86
CA ASP A 12 12.80 -17.75 12.99
C ASP A 12 11.54 -18.55 13.40
N GLU A 13 10.59 -17.92 14.10
CA GLU A 13 9.30 -18.54 14.43
C GLU A 13 8.38 -18.59 13.21
N ILE A 14 8.36 -17.55 12.36
CA ILE A 14 7.62 -17.57 11.09
C ILE A 14 8.12 -18.73 10.24
N ASP A 15 9.42 -18.94 10.13
CA ASP A 15 10.01 -20.04 9.36
C ASP A 15 9.53 -21.42 9.85
N LYS A 16 9.46 -21.63 11.18
CA LYS A 16 8.91 -22.87 11.75
C LYS A 16 7.43 -23.06 11.42
N ILE A 17 6.64 -21.99 11.51
CA ILE A 17 5.21 -22.04 11.16
C ILE A 17 5.05 -22.41 9.67
N LEU A 18 5.84 -21.83 8.78
CA LEU A 18 5.83 -22.15 7.36
C LEU A 18 6.21 -23.61 7.08
N ASP A 19 7.18 -24.16 7.82
CA ASP A 19 7.52 -25.59 7.74
C ASP A 19 6.38 -26.50 8.20
N GLU A 20 5.58 -26.08 9.18
CA GLU A 20 4.38 -26.80 9.62
C GLU A 20 3.28 -26.75 8.55
N ILE A 21 3.03 -25.55 7.98
CA ILE A 21 2.06 -25.35 6.90
C ILE A 21 2.45 -26.18 5.67
N GLY A 22 3.70 -26.17 5.26
CA GLY A 22 4.18 -26.91 4.09
C GLY A 22 3.94 -28.44 4.14
N LYS A 23 3.90 -29.03 5.35
CA LYS A 23 3.56 -30.47 5.53
C LYS A 23 2.08 -30.77 5.24
N MET A 24 1.26 -29.73 5.14
CA MET A 24 -0.18 -29.82 4.90
C MET A 24 -0.55 -29.69 3.41
N GLU A 25 0.42 -29.42 2.52
CA GLU A 25 0.19 -29.36 1.08
C GLU A 25 -0.44 -30.68 0.57
N GLY A 26 -1.54 -30.57 -0.16
CA GLY A 26 -2.36 -31.70 -0.62
C GLY A 26 -3.27 -32.32 0.46
N LYS A 27 -3.37 -31.74 1.66
CA LYS A 27 -4.13 -32.30 2.79
C LYS A 27 -5.08 -31.32 3.46
N VAL A 28 -5.15 -30.05 3.04
CA VAL A 28 -5.97 -29.01 3.67
C VAL A 28 -7.44 -29.45 3.70
N ALA A 29 -7.94 -29.96 2.59
CA ALA A 29 -9.32 -30.38 2.42
C ALA A 29 -9.63 -31.82 2.96
N ALA A 30 -8.66 -32.52 3.57
CA ALA A 30 -8.82 -33.91 3.95
C ALA A 30 -9.74 -34.13 5.18
N CYS A 31 -9.78 -33.18 6.11
CA CYS A 31 -10.66 -33.16 7.28
C CYS A 31 -10.75 -31.76 7.88
N ALA A 32 -11.77 -31.53 8.73
CA ALA A 32 -12.01 -30.26 9.40
C ALA A 32 -10.81 -29.78 10.24
N GLN A 33 -10.12 -30.71 10.92
CA GLN A 33 -8.95 -30.41 11.75
C GLN A 33 -7.77 -29.88 10.93
N ASN A 34 -7.54 -30.44 9.73
CA ASN A 34 -6.49 -29.98 8.84
C ASN A 34 -6.76 -28.57 8.32
N LEU A 35 -8.01 -28.30 7.91
CA LEU A 35 -8.43 -26.98 7.47
C LEU A 35 -8.25 -25.94 8.59
N LEU A 36 -8.74 -26.22 9.79
CA LEU A 36 -8.56 -25.32 10.93
C LEU A 36 -7.09 -25.08 11.23
N PHE A 37 -6.30 -26.16 11.33
CA PHE A 37 -4.87 -26.07 11.61
C PHE A 37 -4.16 -25.14 10.62
N VAL A 38 -4.40 -25.28 9.32
CA VAL A 38 -3.74 -24.44 8.29
C VAL A 38 -4.18 -22.99 8.39
N LEU A 39 -5.47 -22.72 8.60
CA LEU A 39 -6.00 -21.36 8.75
C LEU A 39 -5.43 -20.66 10.01
N GLU A 40 -5.37 -21.37 11.13
CA GLU A 40 -4.77 -20.83 12.36
C GLU A 40 -3.27 -20.54 12.19
N ARG A 41 -2.53 -21.44 11.55
CA ARG A 41 -1.09 -21.27 11.31
C ARG A 41 -0.82 -20.15 10.32
N ALA A 42 -1.61 -20.03 9.25
CA ALA A 42 -1.50 -18.94 8.29
C ALA A 42 -1.78 -17.59 8.97
N ALA A 43 -2.88 -17.48 9.71
CA ALA A 43 -3.20 -16.27 10.47
C ALA A 43 -2.09 -15.90 11.46
N LYS A 44 -1.47 -16.89 12.13
CA LYS A 44 -0.37 -16.63 13.06
C LYS A 44 0.91 -16.18 12.35
N ALA A 45 1.21 -16.72 11.17
CA ALA A 45 2.35 -16.28 10.37
C ALA A 45 2.14 -14.85 9.87
N GLU A 46 0.94 -14.51 9.41
CA GLU A 46 0.57 -13.16 8.96
C GLU A 46 0.65 -12.14 10.11
N GLU A 47 0.10 -12.47 11.29
CA GLU A 47 0.17 -11.61 12.47
C GLU A 47 1.64 -11.26 12.82
N LYS A 48 2.51 -12.27 12.87
CA LYS A 48 3.92 -12.05 13.17
C LYS A 48 4.61 -11.23 12.08
N LEU A 49 4.36 -11.56 10.82
CA LEU A 49 4.89 -10.86 9.67
C LEU A 49 4.53 -9.37 9.69
N ASP A 50 3.29 -9.03 10.08
CA ASP A 50 2.85 -7.64 10.20
C ASP A 50 3.62 -6.89 11.30
N TYR A 51 3.85 -7.50 12.45
CA TYR A 51 4.66 -6.90 13.52
C TYR A 51 6.12 -6.70 13.08
N ASP A 52 6.72 -7.72 12.47
CA ASP A 52 8.10 -7.68 12.00
C ASP A 52 8.29 -6.65 10.89
N PHE A 53 7.36 -6.60 9.95
CA PHE A 53 7.35 -5.63 8.86
C PHE A 53 7.25 -4.20 9.38
N ASN A 54 6.30 -3.94 10.29
CA ASN A 54 6.14 -2.60 10.87
C ASN A 54 7.40 -2.16 11.63
N TYR A 55 8.06 -3.05 12.38
CA TYR A 55 9.30 -2.71 13.08
C TYR A 55 10.40 -2.30 12.11
N ALA A 56 10.68 -3.13 11.10
CA ALA A 56 11.74 -2.88 10.14
C ALA A 56 11.49 -1.62 9.30
N GLU A 57 10.23 -1.43 8.83
CA GLU A 57 9.88 -0.27 8.02
C GLU A 57 9.90 1.04 8.81
N ARG A 58 9.53 1.05 10.10
CA ARG A 58 9.64 2.27 10.91
C ARG A 58 11.09 2.69 11.12
N LEU A 59 12.01 1.75 11.33
CA LEU A 59 13.44 2.03 11.39
C LEU A 59 13.98 2.53 10.04
N PHE A 60 13.53 1.94 8.94
CA PHE A 60 13.90 2.39 7.60
C PHE A 60 13.35 3.79 7.29
N ASP A 61 12.11 4.09 7.66
CA ASP A 61 11.51 5.42 7.51
C ASP A 61 12.26 6.50 8.32
N GLU A 62 12.78 6.15 9.50
CA GLU A 62 13.55 7.07 10.34
C GLU A 62 14.88 7.47 9.69
N ASP A 63 15.60 6.53 9.08
CA ASP A 63 16.85 6.80 8.35
C ASP A 63 17.05 5.83 7.18
N GLN A 64 16.59 6.24 5.99
CA GLN A 64 16.72 5.47 4.75
C GLN A 64 18.15 5.37 4.22
N LYS A 65 19.11 6.16 4.75
CA LYS A 65 20.53 6.05 4.40
C LYS A 65 21.28 5.05 5.27
N ASN A 66 20.68 4.61 6.35
CA ASN A 66 21.24 3.58 7.20
C ASN A 66 21.18 2.21 6.52
N THR A 67 22.35 1.66 6.19
CA THR A 67 22.44 0.38 5.47
C THR A 67 21.91 -0.82 6.28
N ALA A 68 21.92 -0.76 7.62
CA ALA A 68 21.32 -1.79 8.45
C ALA A 68 19.78 -1.77 8.34
N HIS A 69 19.17 -0.59 8.40
CA HIS A 69 17.72 -0.43 8.23
C HIS A 69 17.27 -0.84 6.82
N GLN A 70 18.04 -0.48 5.77
CA GLN A 70 17.79 -0.96 4.40
C GLN A 70 17.80 -2.49 4.32
N ALA A 71 18.77 -3.13 4.96
CA ALA A 71 18.88 -4.60 4.97
C ALA A 71 17.69 -5.26 5.71
N MET A 72 17.20 -4.64 6.80
CA MET A 72 16.03 -5.13 7.53
C MET A 72 14.75 -4.99 6.67
N SER A 73 14.51 -3.85 6.05
CA SER A 73 13.39 -3.63 5.13
C SER A 73 13.41 -4.64 3.96
N GLN A 74 14.55 -4.79 3.28
CA GLN A 74 14.70 -5.79 2.20
C GLN A 74 14.44 -7.22 2.69
N LYS A 75 14.87 -7.57 3.90
CA LYS A 75 14.59 -8.87 4.51
C LYS A 75 13.08 -9.08 4.66
N MET A 76 12.33 -8.05 5.01
CA MET A 76 10.86 -8.17 5.14
C MET A 76 10.16 -8.38 3.81
N TYR A 77 10.55 -7.69 2.73
CA TYR A 77 10.00 -7.95 1.38
C TYR A 77 10.29 -9.38 0.92
N PHE A 78 11.50 -9.88 1.22
CA PHE A 78 11.81 -11.30 0.97
C PHE A 78 10.90 -12.23 1.80
N MET A 79 10.67 -11.94 3.08
CA MET A 79 9.80 -12.76 3.94
C MET A 79 8.33 -12.71 3.48
N LEU A 80 7.81 -11.56 3.06
CA LEU A 80 6.48 -11.44 2.44
C LEU A 80 6.34 -12.39 1.24
N THR A 81 7.31 -12.35 0.33
CA THR A 81 7.33 -13.22 -0.86
C THR A 81 7.43 -14.70 -0.46
N LYS A 82 8.24 -15.02 0.56
CA LYS A 82 8.40 -16.39 1.07
C LYS A 82 7.09 -16.91 1.67
N VAL A 83 6.43 -16.14 2.54
CA VAL A 83 5.13 -16.50 3.14
C VAL A 83 4.10 -16.72 2.03
N SER A 84 3.91 -15.74 1.14
CA SER A 84 2.97 -15.84 0.02
C SER A 84 3.21 -17.06 -0.85
N SER A 85 4.47 -17.35 -1.19
CA SER A 85 4.83 -18.51 -2.02
C SER A 85 4.60 -19.85 -1.31
N GLN A 86 4.91 -19.94 -0.01
CA GLN A 86 4.78 -21.20 0.73
C GLN A 86 3.33 -21.48 1.18
N THR A 87 2.46 -20.48 1.22
CA THR A 87 1.03 -20.64 1.52
C THR A 87 0.15 -20.68 0.27
N ALA A 88 0.71 -20.49 -0.92
CA ALA A 88 -0.02 -20.34 -2.18
C ALA A 88 -0.94 -21.55 -2.55
N PHE A 89 -0.69 -22.72 -1.99
CA PHE A 89 -1.51 -23.93 -2.20
C PHE A 89 -2.83 -23.90 -1.41
N ILE A 90 -2.92 -23.11 -0.33
CA ILE A 90 -4.07 -23.12 0.60
C ILE A 90 -5.37 -22.73 -0.11
N VAL A 91 -5.36 -21.62 -0.82
CA VAL A 91 -6.55 -21.10 -1.51
C VAL A 91 -7.04 -22.08 -2.58
N PRO A 92 -6.22 -22.58 -3.51
CA PRO A 92 -6.65 -23.59 -4.47
C PRO A 92 -7.21 -24.88 -3.84
N GLU A 93 -6.65 -25.34 -2.73
CA GLU A 93 -7.17 -26.53 -2.05
C GLU A 93 -8.53 -26.29 -1.38
N ILE A 94 -8.74 -25.10 -0.80
CA ILE A 94 -10.06 -24.69 -0.27
C ILE A 94 -11.08 -24.62 -1.42
N LEU A 95 -10.73 -23.98 -2.54
CA LEU A 95 -11.59 -23.84 -3.71
C LEU A 95 -11.93 -25.17 -4.41
N ALA A 96 -11.14 -26.21 -4.18
CA ALA A 96 -11.42 -27.56 -4.68
C ALA A 96 -12.40 -28.36 -3.80
N MET A 97 -12.79 -27.84 -2.62
CA MET A 97 -13.76 -28.50 -1.73
C MET A 97 -15.18 -28.34 -2.24
N ASP A 98 -16.01 -29.37 -2.03
CA ASP A 98 -17.44 -29.24 -2.22
C ASP A 98 -18.08 -28.44 -1.07
N GLU A 99 -19.00 -27.55 -1.38
CA GLU A 99 -19.75 -26.74 -0.39
C GLU A 99 -20.40 -27.63 0.70
N ALA A 100 -20.95 -28.77 0.34
CA ALA A 100 -21.55 -29.70 1.28
C ALA A 100 -20.54 -30.30 2.28
N VAL A 101 -19.29 -30.52 1.84
CA VAL A 101 -18.19 -30.98 2.71
C VAL A 101 -17.79 -29.86 3.68
N LEU A 102 -17.64 -28.65 3.19
CA LEU A 102 -17.30 -27.49 4.00
C LEU A 102 -18.38 -27.20 5.07
N GLU A 103 -19.65 -27.24 4.69
CA GLU A 103 -20.76 -27.13 5.66
C GLU A 103 -20.79 -28.27 6.68
N GLY A 104 -20.33 -29.46 6.30
CA GLY A 104 -20.08 -30.58 7.23
C GLY A 104 -18.99 -30.23 8.24
N TYR A 105 -17.90 -29.65 7.80
CA TYR A 105 -16.77 -29.26 8.66
C TYR A 105 -17.12 -28.19 9.68
N TYR A 106 -17.93 -27.20 9.33
CA TYR A 106 -18.44 -26.20 10.29
C TYR A 106 -19.29 -26.85 11.40
N LYS A 107 -20.06 -27.90 11.07
CA LYS A 107 -20.85 -28.63 12.07
C LYS A 107 -20.01 -29.55 12.95
N GLU A 108 -18.98 -30.17 12.37
CA GLU A 108 -18.05 -31.05 13.07
C GLU A 108 -17.12 -30.28 14.01
N LEU A 109 -16.64 -29.11 13.58
CA LEU A 109 -15.65 -28.28 14.26
C LEU A 109 -16.09 -26.81 14.28
N PRO A 110 -16.88 -26.40 15.29
CA PRO A 110 -17.45 -25.04 15.35
C PRO A 110 -16.43 -23.91 15.37
N GLU A 111 -15.17 -24.17 15.74
CA GLU A 111 -14.07 -23.20 15.69
C GLU A 111 -13.80 -22.69 14.27
N LEU A 112 -14.13 -23.46 13.23
CA LEU A 112 -14.06 -23.04 11.83
C LEU A 112 -15.01 -21.90 11.48
N GLU A 113 -16.09 -21.68 12.27
CA GLU A 113 -17.00 -20.54 12.05
C GLU A 113 -16.28 -19.19 12.12
N LEU A 114 -15.18 -19.09 12.88
CA LEU A 114 -14.35 -17.90 12.94
C LEU A 114 -13.78 -17.53 11.54
N TYR A 115 -13.54 -18.52 10.71
CA TYR A 115 -12.95 -18.39 9.37
C TYR A 115 -13.98 -18.41 8.24
N ARG A 116 -15.28 -18.57 8.53
CA ARG A 116 -16.34 -18.64 7.51
C ARG A 116 -16.28 -17.46 6.54
N LYS A 117 -16.16 -16.24 7.07
CA LYS A 117 -16.09 -15.05 6.21
C LYS A 117 -14.88 -15.04 5.31
N GLN A 118 -13.72 -15.45 5.81
CA GLN A 118 -12.50 -15.57 5.02
C GLN A 118 -12.65 -16.61 3.89
N ILE A 119 -13.26 -17.75 4.19
CA ILE A 119 -13.51 -18.81 3.20
C ILE A 119 -14.51 -18.35 2.13
N GLU A 120 -15.59 -17.65 2.52
CA GLU A 120 -16.54 -17.04 1.57
C GLU A 120 -15.85 -16.05 0.62
N GLU A 121 -14.92 -15.23 1.11
CA GLU A 121 -14.12 -14.33 0.26
C GLU A 121 -13.17 -15.10 -0.66
N ILE A 122 -12.58 -16.20 -0.20
CA ILE A 122 -11.78 -17.09 -1.05
C ILE A 122 -12.67 -17.67 -2.18
N GLU A 123 -13.87 -18.18 -1.87
CA GLU A 123 -14.81 -18.70 -2.87
C GLU A 123 -15.20 -17.65 -3.90
N ARG A 124 -15.40 -16.41 -3.48
CA ARG A 124 -15.69 -15.28 -4.36
C ARG A 124 -14.59 -15.06 -5.40
N THR A 125 -13.33 -15.27 -5.02
CA THR A 125 -12.18 -15.09 -5.93
C THR A 125 -11.89 -16.27 -6.84
N LYS A 126 -12.72 -17.32 -6.82
CA LYS A 126 -12.51 -18.57 -7.57
C LYS A 126 -12.24 -18.37 -9.07
N ALA A 127 -12.92 -17.42 -9.71
CA ALA A 127 -12.72 -17.11 -11.12
C ALA A 127 -11.34 -16.48 -11.41
N HIS A 128 -10.67 -15.95 -10.38
CA HIS A 128 -9.41 -15.23 -10.44
C HIS A 128 -8.26 -15.99 -9.77
N THR A 129 -8.48 -17.24 -9.38
CA THR A 129 -7.51 -18.11 -8.72
C THR A 129 -7.09 -19.25 -9.65
N HIS A 130 -5.81 -19.53 -9.68
CA HIS A 130 -5.20 -20.59 -10.48
C HIS A 130 -4.92 -21.87 -9.68
N SER A 131 -4.27 -22.85 -10.32
CA SER A 131 -3.71 -24.01 -9.63
C SER A 131 -2.61 -23.59 -8.64
N ALA A 132 -2.37 -24.41 -7.61
CA ALA A 132 -1.34 -24.14 -6.61
C ALA A 132 0.05 -23.84 -7.21
N GLU A 133 0.44 -24.57 -8.26
CA GLU A 133 1.70 -24.35 -8.98
C GLU A 133 1.77 -22.97 -9.63
N MET A 134 0.69 -22.53 -10.28
CA MET A 134 0.62 -21.21 -10.90
C MET A 134 0.55 -20.09 -9.86
N GLU A 135 -0.22 -20.25 -8.79
CA GLU A 135 -0.28 -19.29 -7.68
C GLU A 135 1.08 -19.11 -7.03
N LYS A 136 1.82 -20.20 -6.82
CA LYS A 136 3.19 -20.14 -6.31
C LYS A 136 4.12 -19.37 -7.26
N LEU A 137 4.01 -19.60 -8.58
CA LEU A 137 4.81 -18.87 -9.58
C LEU A 137 4.46 -17.37 -9.57
N VAL A 138 3.18 -17.03 -9.53
CA VAL A 138 2.71 -15.64 -9.45
C VAL A 138 3.19 -14.98 -8.15
N ALA A 139 3.08 -15.67 -7.02
CA ALA A 139 3.55 -15.16 -5.72
C ALA A 139 5.07 -14.86 -5.74
N MET A 140 5.88 -15.72 -6.37
CA MET A 140 7.34 -15.50 -6.49
C MET A 140 7.73 -14.25 -7.30
N THR A 141 6.81 -13.68 -8.09
CA THR A 141 7.09 -12.41 -8.80
C THR A 141 6.99 -11.18 -7.90
N GLY A 142 6.50 -11.33 -6.65
CA GLY A 142 6.22 -10.23 -5.74
C GLY A 142 7.43 -9.33 -5.47
N ASP A 143 8.59 -9.92 -5.17
CA ASP A 143 9.83 -9.18 -4.92
C ASP A 143 10.27 -8.31 -6.12
N MET A 144 10.21 -8.85 -7.34
CA MET A 144 10.49 -8.07 -8.56
C MET A 144 9.46 -6.97 -8.79
N ALA A 145 8.22 -7.22 -8.44
CA ALA A 145 7.12 -6.29 -8.65
C ALA A 145 7.26 -5.02 -7.81
N GLU A 146 7.77 -5.12 -6.60
CA GLU A 146 7.96 -4.00 -5.68
C GLU A 146 9.12 -3.05 -6.06
N THR A 147 10.01 -3.44 -6.98
CA THR A 147 11.20 -2.67 -7.34
C THR A 147 10.91 -1.22 -7.71
N SER A 148 9.83 -0.96 -8.48
CA SER A 148 9.47 0.42 -8.90
C SER A 148 9.09 1.29 -7.71
N GLY A 149 8.33 0.73 -6.75
CA GLY A 149 7.92 1.40 -5.52
C GLY A 149 9.12 1.69 -4.60
N GLN A 150 9.99 0.71 -4.40
CA GLN A 150 11.19 0.84 -3.58
C GLN A 150 12.14 1.92 -4.12
N VAL A 151 12.41 1.92 -5.43
CA VAL A 151 13.26 2.95 -6.07
C VAL A 151 12.62 4.33 -5.94
N TYR A 152 11.29 4.44 -6.12
CA TYR A 152 10.60 5.71 -5.89
C TYR A 152 10.74 6.19 -4.45
N SER A 153 10.57 5.30 -3.46
CA SER A 153 10.71 5.64 -2.04
C SER A 153 12.11 6.18 -1.72
N ILE A 154 13.14 5.51 -2.20
CA ILE A 154 14.55 5.94 -1.99
C ILE A 154 14.80 7.32 -2.63
N ILE A 155 14.41 7.51 -3.88
CA ILE A 155 14.59 8.79 -4.58
C ILE A 155 13.86 9.91 -3.82
N ASN A 156 12.59 9.68 -3.47
CA ASN A 156 11.73 10.69 -2.85
C ASN A 156 12.18 11.07 -1.43
N ASN A 157 12.60 10.09 -0.64
CA ASN A 157 12.83 10.30 0.80
C ASN A 157 14.32 10.44 1.17
N ALA A 158 15.23 9.95 0.32
CA ALA A 158 16.66 9.97 0.62
C ALA A 158 17.52 10.79 -0.37
N ASP A 159 17.20 10.73 -1.68
CA ASP A 159 18.07 11.32 -2.71
C ASP A 159 17.66 12.73 -3.10
N PHE A 160 16.39 13.11 -2.97
CA PHE A 160 15.94 14.46 -3.27
C PHE A 160 16.60 15.48 -2.33
N VAL A 161 17.24 16.47 -2.94
CA VAL A 161 17.82 17.61 -2.23
C VAL A 161 16.99 18.84 -2.60
N PHE A 162 16.13 19.26 -1.68
CA PHE A 162 15.32 20.44 -1.87
C PHE A 162 16.16 21.72 -1.67
N PRO A 163 15.83 22.82 -2.37
CA PRO A 163 16.54 24.09 -2.25
C PRO A 163 16.28 24.78 -0.91
N GLU A 164 17.07 25.78 -0.64
CA GLU A 164 16.83 26.75 0.44
C GLU A 164 15.97 27.89 -0.07
N ILE A 165 15.05 28.36 0.77
CA ILE A 165 14.23 29.55 0.53
C ILE A 165 14.40 30.55 1.68
N LYS A 166 13.89 31.76 1.51
CA LYS A 166 13.75 32.73 2.60
C LYS A 166 12.35 32.61 3.20
N ASP A 167 12.26 32.44 4.51
CA ASP A 167 10.99 32.46 5.24
C ASP A 167 10.41 33.88 5.40
N GLU A 168 9.40 34.03 6.24
CA GLU A 168 8.73 35.32 6.51
C GLU A 168 9.68 36.31 7.22
N ASP A 169 10.57 35.82 8.07
CA ASP A 169 11.52 36.63 8.84
C ASP A 169 12.81 36.95 8.05
N GLY A 170 12.97 36.35 6.87
CA GLY A 170 14.12 36.49 6.00
C GLY A 170 15.25 35.49 6.30
N ASP A 171 15.00 34.52 7.17
CA ASP A 171 15.95 33.46 7.48
C ASP A 171 16.02 32.45 6.34
N THR A 172 17.20 31.84 6.18
CA THR A 172 17.40 30.81 5.14
C THR A 172 17.02 29.45 5.71
N VAL A 173 16.02 28.81 5.11
CA VAL A 173 15.51 27.49 5.53
C VAL A 173 15.50 26.54 4.35
N ARG A 174 16.02 25.33 4.55
CA ARG A 174 15.96 24.26 3.54
C ARG A 174 14.56 23.65 3.50
N LEU A 175 14.00 23.54 2.30
CA LEU A 175 12.73 22.84 2.09
C LEU A 175 12.85 21.34 2.38
N SER A 176 11.75 20.77 2.83
CA SER A 176 11.59 19.34 3.08
C SER A 176 10.11 18.96 2.95
N HIS A 177 9.80 17.66 2.90
CA HIS A 177 8.41 17.19 2.96
C HIS A 177 7.68 17.69 4.23
N GLY A 178 8.39 17.76 5.37
CA GLY A 178 7.80 18.14 6.65
C GLY A 178 7.44 19.62 6.78
N ASN A 179 8.16 20.52 6.08
CA ASN A 179 7.91 21.97 6.19
C ASN A 179 7.25 22.58 4.95
N PHE A 180 7.00 21.77 3.89
CA PHE A 180 6.36 22.26 2.67
C PHE A 180 4.96 22.85 2.93
N VAL A 181 4.08 22.08 3.59
CA VAL A 181 2.72 22.54 3.89
C VAL A 181 2.71 23.75 4.82
N PRO A 182 3.46 23.79 5.94
CA PRO A 182 3.64 25.02 6.73
C PRO A 182 4.01 26.26 5.92
N PHE A 183 4.92 26.15 4.95
CA PHE A 183 5.23 27.27 4.07
C PHE A 183 4.11 27.63 3.08
N GLU A 184 3.32 26.64 2.61
CA GLU A 184 2.13 26.89 1.79
C GLU A 184 0.98 27.56 2.57
N GLU A 185 0.97 27.46 3.91
CA GLU A 185 0.04 28.15 4.81
C GLU A 185 0.49 29.59 5.15
N SER A 186 1.72 29.97 4.83
CA SER A 186 2.27 31.29 5.11
C SER A 186 1.36 32.43 4.61
N ALA A 187 1.26 33.51 5.37
CA ALA A 187 0.58 34.75 4.95
C ALA A 187 1.36 35.46 3.83
N ASP A 188 2.69 35.33 3.81
CA ASP A 188 3.55 35.89 2.77
C ASP A 188 3.46 35.08 1.48
N ARG A 189 2.86 35.66 0.44
CA ARG A 189 2.70 35.02 -0.86
C ARG A 189 4.03 34.68 -1.54
N ARG A 190 5.09 35.45 -1.28
CA ARG A 190 6.43 35.15 -1.80
C ARG A 190 6.93 33.82 -1.23
N VAL A 191 6.80 33.63 0.09
CA VAL A 191 7.21 32.38 0.76
C VAL A 191 6.49 31.19 0.17
N ARG A 192 5.15 31.27 0.03
CA ARG A 192 4.36 30.17 -0.58
C ARG A 192 4.83 29.84 -1.98
N LYS A 193 5.03 30.89 -2.81
CA LYS A 193 5.49 30.70 -4.19
C LYS A 193 6.87 30.08 -4.25
N ASP A 194 7.84 30.59 -3.47
CA ASP A 194 9.19 30.08 -3.42
C ASP A 194 9.23 28.62 -2.95
N ALA A 195 8.41 28.28 -1.95
CA ALA A 195 8.25 26.92 -1.46
C ALA A 195 7.69 26.00 -2.55
N PHE A 196 6.61 26.38 -3.21
CA PHE A 196 5.97 25.61 -4.27
C PHE A 196 6.92 25.37 -5.46
N GLU A 197 7.50 26.43 -5.97
CA GLU A 197 8.41 26.36 -7.13
C GLU A 197 9.69 25.59 -6.79
N GLY A 198 10.24 25.76 -5.60
CA GLY A 198 11.40 25.04 -5.11
C GLY A 198 11.12 23.56 -4.92
N PHE A 199 10.02 23.23 -4.28
CA PHE A 199 9.65 21.83 -4.03
C PHE A 199 9.35 21.06 -5.32
N TYR A 200 8.41 21.53 -6.13
CA TYR A 200 8.05 20.89 -7.39
C TYR A 200 9.12 21.02 -8.48
N GLY A 201 10.03 21.99 -8.35
CA GLY A 201 11.21 22.10 -9.19
C GLY A 201 12.10 20.87 -9.15
N VAL A 202 12.25 20.24 -7.96
CA VAL A 202 13.00 18.98 -7.79
C VAL A 202 12.30 17.85 -8.53
N TYR A 203 10.99 17.65 -8.33
CA TYR A 203 10.22 16.63 -9.06
C TYR A 203 10.33 16.80 -10.58
N LYS A 204 10.31 18.05 -11.07
CA LYS A 204 10.44 18.35 -12.50
C LYS A 204 11.79 17.91 -13.06
N GLN A 205 12.88 18.02 -12.29
CA GLN A 205 14.21 17.55 -12.73
C GLN A 205 14.23 16.03 -12.93
N TYR A 206 13.47 15.28 -12.15
CA TYR A 206 13.40 13.81 -12.21
C TYR A 206 12.18 13.30 -13.00
N ALA A 207 11.47 14.16 -13.74
CA ALA A 207 10.21 13.79 -14.41
C ALA A 207 10.33 12.53 -15.29
N ASN A 208 11.42 12.36 -16.03
CA ASN A 208 11.62 11.18 -16.87
C ASN A 208 11.81 9.90 -16.04
N THR A 209 12.58 9.99 -14.95
CA THR A 209 12.79 8.85 -14.04
C THR A 209 11.48 8.46 -13.34
N LEU A 210 10.76 9.44 -12.82
CA LEU A 210 9.47 9.23 -12.17
C LEU A 210 8.43 8.64 -13.15
N ALA A 211 8.40 9.12 -14.39
CA ALA A 211 7.54 8.56 -15.43
C ALA A 211 7.90 7.10 -15.76
N ALA A 212 9.20 6.75 -15.79
CA ALA A 212 9.63 5.38 -16.01
C ALA A 212 9.23 4.44 -14.85
N LEU A 213 9.38 4.89 -13.60
CA LEU A 213 8.96 4.15 -12.41
C LEU A 213 7.44 3.95 -12.39
N TYR A 214 6.68 5.02 -12.65
CA TYR A 214 5.22 4.93 -12.76
C TYR A 214 4.78 3.95 -13.86
N ASN A 215 5.42 3.99 -15.02
CA ASN A 215 5.15 3.02 -16.09
C ASN A 215 5.48 1.57 -15.65
N GLY A 216 6.54 1.37 -14.87
CA GLY A 216 6.85 0.08 -14.24
C GLY A 216 5.71 -0.42 -13.36
N GLN A 217 5.19 0.44 -12.49
CA GLN A 217 4.05 0.14 -11.62
C GLN A 217 2.78 -0.17 -12.41
N VAL A 218 2.48 0.59 -13.46
CA VAL A 218 1.33 0.32 -14.35
C VAL A 218 1.45 -1.05 -15.02
N LYS A 219 2.65 -1.40 -15.54
CA LYS A 219 2.90 -2.71 -16.15
C LYS A 219 2.72 -3.86 -15.16
N GLN A 220 3.15 -3.68 -13.92
CA GLN A 220 2.90 -4.65 -12.84
C GLN A 220 1.40 -4.88 -12.63
N GLN A 221 0.61 -3.81 -12.47
CA GLN A 221 -0.83 -3.91 -12.28
C GLN A 221 -1.53 -4.59 -13.48
N VAL A 222 -1.12 -4.24 -14.70
CA VAL A 222 -1.64 -4.87 -15.93
C VAL A 222 -1.28 -6.36 -15.97
N PHE A 223 -0.05 -6.72 -15.58
CA PHE A 223 0.38 -8.12 -15.52
C PHE A 223 -0.50 -8.92 -14.56
N TYR A 224 -0.69 -8.46 -13.32
CA TYR A 224 -1.49 -9.18 -12.33
C TYR A 224 -2.97 -9.25 -12.70
N ALA A 225 -3.56 -8.16 -13.23
CA ALA A 225 -4.93 -8.17 -13.70
C ALA A 225 -5.14 -9.22 -14.81
N ASN A 226 -4.23 -9.27 -15.80
CA ASN A 226 -4.29 -10.26 -16.88
C ASN A 226 -4.03 -11.67 -16.37
N ALA A 227 -3.01 -11.87 -15.52
CA ALA A 227 -2.69 -13.18 -14.97
C ALA A 227 -3.85 -13.77 -14.16
N ARG A 228 -4.65 -12.92 -13.50
CA ARG A 228 -5.81 -13.31 -12.69
C ARG A 228 -7.15 -13.20 -13.44
N HIS A 229 -7.14 -13.05 -14.77
CA HIS A 229 -8.33 -13.01 -15.62
C HIS A 229 -9.32 -11.85 -15.30
N TYR A 230 -8.84 -10.73 -14.78
CA TYR A 230 -9.64 -9.52 -14.70
C TYR A 230 -9.71 -8.82 -16.05
N HIS A 231 -10.86 -8.23 -16.39
CA HIS A 231 -11.03 -7.49 -17.66
C HIS A 231 -10.29 -6.13 -17.65
N SER A 232 -9.96 -5.61 -16.47
CA SER A 232 -9.21 -4.37 -16.31
C SER A 232 -8.49 -4.29 -14.96
N THR A 233 -7.48 -3.42 -14.89
CA THR A 233 -6.81 -3.09 -13.61
C THR A 233 -7.76 -2.42 -12.61
N LEU A 234 -8.78 -1.66 -13.09
CA LEU A 234 -9.80 -1.09 -12.23
C LEU A 234 -10.65 -2.19 -11.58
N GLU A 235 -11.12 -3.16 -12.36
CA GLU A 235 -11.87 -4.30 -11.84
C GLU A 235 -11.07 -5.04 -10.77
N ALA A 236 -9.81 -5.38 -11.07
CA ALA A 236 -8.91 -6.03 -10.11
C ALA A 236 -8.73 -5.21 -8.81
N ALA A 237 -8.57 -3.89 -8.93
CA ALA A 237 -8.35 -3.02 -7.79
C ALA A 237 -9.57 -2.91 -6.86
N VAL A 238 -10.78 -2.84 -7.41
CA VAL A 238 -12.01 -2.70 -6.61
C VAL A 238 -12.54 -4.04 -6.13
N ASP A 239 -12.20 -5.15 -6.81
CA ASP A 239 -12.57 -6.50 -6.41
C ASP A 239 -12.00 -6.88 -5.05
N ALA A 240 -10.78 -6.45 -4.72
CA ALA A 240 -10.16 -6.67 -3.41
C ALA A 240 -11.05 -6.20 -2.22
N ASN A 241 -11.92 -5.23 -2.45
CA ASN A 241 -12.87 -4.71 -1.46
C ASN A 241 -14.31 -5.15 -1.76
N ASN A 242 -14.52 -6.07 -2.68
CA ASN A 242 -15.84 -6.50 -3.15
C ASN A 242 -16.73 -5.32 -3.60
N VAL A 243 -16.14 -4.37 -4.33
CA VAL A 243 -16.80 -3.15 -4.81
C VAL A 243 -16.96 -3.20 -6.32
N SER A 244 -18.17 -2.91 -6.81
CA SER A 244 -18.41 -2.81 -8.24
C SER A 244 -17.68 -1.61 -8.89
N PRO A 245 -17.07 -1.75 -10.07
CA PRO A 245 -16.55 -0.62 -10.86
C PRO A 245 -17.55 0.53 -11.06
N THR A 246 -18.84 0.25 -11.02
CA THR A 246 -19.91 1.26 -11.09
C THR A 246 -19.81 2.28 -9.94
N VAL A 247 -19.41 1.85 -8.74
CA VAL A 247 -19.24 2.76 -7.59
C VAL A 247 -18.12 3.77 -7.88
N TYR A 248 -17.01 3.30 -8.44
CA TYR A 248 -15.90 4.17 -8.86
C TYR A 248 -16.34 5.20 -9.92
N HIS A 249 -17.04 4.76 -10.96
CA HIS A 249 -17.55 5.66 -12.00
C HIS A 249 -18.59 6.65 -11.45
N ASN A 250 -19.49 6.20 -10.56
CA ASN A 250 -20.45 7.08 -9.90
C ASN A 250 -19.78 8.15 -9.05
N LEU A 251 -18.65 7.83 -8.40
CA LEU A 251 -17.87 8.83 -7.66
C LEU A 251 -17.36 9.93 -8.60
N ILE A 252 -16.73 9.54 -9.72
CA ILE A 252 -16.23 10.48 -10.73
C ILE A 252 -17.36 11.35 -11.28
N ASP A 253 -18.47 10.73 -11.67
CA ASP A 253 -19.63 11.43 -12.20
C ASP A 253 -20.24 12.42 -11.19
N THR A 254 -20.31 12.01 -9.93
CA THR A 254 -20.82 12.86 -8.85
C THR A 254 -19.92 14.05 -8.60
N ILE A 255 -18.59 13.87 -8.60
CA ILE A 255 -17.63 14.97 -8.48
C ILE A 255 -17.80 15.92 -9.67
N ASN A 256 -17.80 15.41 -10.90
CA ASN A 256 -17.92 16.22 -12.12
C ASN A 256 -19.25 17.02 -12.15
N LYS A 257 -20.36 16.41 -11.75
CA LYS A 257 -21.67 17.10 -11.64
C LYS A 257 -21.68 18.21 -10.59
N ASN A 258 -20.76 18.21 -9.64
CA ASN A 258 -20.69 19.19 -8.56
C ASN A 258 -19.47 20.12 -8.67
N MET A 259 -18.73 20.10 -9.77
CA MET A 259 -17.55 20.95 -9.99
C MET A 259 -17.87 22.46 -9.95
N ASP A 260 -19.10 22.86 -10.27
CA ASP A 260 -19.57 24.24 -10.12
C ASP A 260 -19.40 24.76 -8.67
N LYS A 261 -19.64 23.92 -7.68
CA LYS A 261 -19.48 24.25 -6.26
C LYS A 261 -18.01 24.44 -5.90
N MET A 262 -17.12 23.57 -6.41
CA MET A 262 -15.68 23.74 -6.26
C MET A 262 -15.20 25.02 -6.94
N HIS A 263 -15.64 25.29 -8.17
CA HIS A 263 -15.30 26.53 -8.87
C HIS A 263 -15.81 27.78 -8.11
N ARG A 264 -16.99 27.69 -7.48
CA ARG A 264 -17.53 28.77 -6.63
C ARG A 264 -16.64 28.97 -5.40
N TYR A 265 -16.20 27.91 -4.74
CA TYR A 265 -15.29 27.98 -3.61
C TYR A 265 -13.94 28.62 -4.01
N VAL A 266 -13.35 28.19 -5.13
CA VAL A 266 -12.08 28.74 -5.64
C VAL A 266 -12.21 30.24 -5.96
N ARG A 267 -13.32 30.66 -6.56
CA ARG A 267 -13.60 32.11 -6.79
C ARG A 267 -13.74 32.88 -5.48
N LEU A 268 -14.41 32.30 -4.48
CA LEU A 268 -14.50 32.91 -3.14
C LEU A 268 -13.12 33.05 -2.51
N ARG A 269 -12.30 32.00 -2.56
CA ARG A 269 -10.94 31.97 -2.05
C ARG A 269 -10.09 33.09 -2.68
N LYS A 270 -10.11 33.19 -4.01
CA LYS A 270 -9.43 34.26 -4.74
C LYS A 270 -9.83 35.65 -4.22
N LYS A 271 -11.14 35.86 -4.01
CA LYS A 271 -11.67 37.15 -3.50
C LYS A 271 -11.23 37.42 -2.05
N CYS A 272 -11.28 36.43 -1.17
CA CYS A 272 -10.88 36.59 0.24
C CYS A 272 -9.38 36.86 0.37
N LEU A 273 -8.55 36.22 -0.44
CA LEU A 273 -7.09 36.43 -0.46
C LEU A 273 -6.68 37.74 -1.17
N GLY A 274 -7.59 38.42 -1.88
CA GLY A 274 -7.30 39.68 -2.57
C GLY A 274 -6.27 39.58 -3.70
N VAL A 275 -6.16 38.37 -4.33
CA VAL A 275 -5.19 38.12 -5.41
C VAL A 275 -5.83 38.28 -6.77
N ASP A 276 -5.07 38.83 -7.75
CA ASP A 276 -5.55 38.96 -9.13
C ASP A 276 -5.66 37.65 -9.87
N GLU A 277 -4.76 36.70 -9.56
CA GLU A 277 -4.76 35.32 -10.04
C GLU A 277 -4.46 34.37 -8.91
N LEU A 278 -5.30 33.33 -8.76
CA LEU A 278 -5.10 32.27 -7.77
C LEU A 278 -4.23 31.18 -8.39
N HIS A 279 -3.12 30.89 -7.74
CA HIS A 279 -2.21 29.80 -8.10
C HIS A 279 -2.32 28.64 -7.13
N MET A 280 -1.71 27.49 -7.44
CA MET A 280 -1.71 26.31 -6.58
C MET A 280 -1.08 26.61 -5.21
N TYR A 281 -0.08 27.45 -5.13
CA TYR A 281 0.53 27.90 -3.87
C TYR A 281 -0.36 28.84 -3.02
N ASP A 282 -1.58 29.15 -3.47
CA ASP A 282 -2.54 29.95 -2.71
C ASP A 282 -3.66 29.07 -2.10
N VAL A 283 -3.61 27.73 -2.25
CA VAL A 283 -4.73 26.86 -1.86
C VAL A 283 -4.71 26.42 -0.39
N TYR A 284 -3.57 26.48 0.28
CA TYR A 284 -3.44 26.10 1.69
C TYR A 284 -3.54 27.29 2.65
N THR A 285 -3.14 28.49 2.23
CA THR A 285 -3.13 29.67 3.12
C THR A 285 -4.54 29.97 3.65
N PRO A 286 -4.69 30.34 4.95
CA PRO A 286 -5.98 30.71 5.54
C PRO A 286 -6.64 31.88 4.81
N MET A 287 -7.95 31.81 4.60
CA MET A 287 -8.74 32.92 4.02
C MET A 287 -9.09 33.99 5.04
N ILE A 288 -8.95 33.71 6.34
CA ILE A 288 -9.26 34.59 7.47
C ILE A 288 -8.00 34.67 8.34
N ALA A 289 -7.44 35.85 8.46
CA ALA A 289 -6.14 36.08 9.12
C ALA A 289 -6.09 35.62 10.59
N ASP A 290 -7.19 35.70 11.35
CA ASP A 290 -7.24 35.35 12.77
C ASP A 290 -7.55 33.84 13.03
N ALA A 291 -7.76 33.08 11.99
CA ALA A 291 -8.05 31.62 12.12
C ALA A 291 -6.78 30.75 12.30
N ALA A 292 -5.60 31.38 12.30
CA ALA A 292 -4.30 30.72 12.40
C ALA A 292 -3.69 30.74 13.83
N LYS A 293 -4.52 30.96 14.86
CA LYS A 293 -4.08 30.94 16.27
C LYS A 293 -4.75 29.85 17.07
#